data_14bf1654355796c5c9f67212dfc43736
#
_entry.id   14bf1654355796c5c9f67212dfc43736
#
_cell.length_a   1.000
_cell.length_b   1.000
_cell.length_c   1.000
_cell.angle_alpha   90.00
_cell.angle_beta   90.00
_cell.angle_gamma   90.00
#
_symmetry.space_group_name_H-M   'P 1'
#
loop_
_entity.id
_entity.type
_entity.pdbx_description
1 polymer ?
#
loop_
_entity_poly.entity_id
_entity_poly.type
_entity_poly.pdbx_seq_one_letter_code
_entity_poly.pdbx_strand_id
1 'polypeptide(L)'
;WTVAAADLLDACRARGWQTLLLSGDSSPMVASVAAELNIDQAIGGLRPDDKLQRLKALQAEGRKVLMLGDGVNDVPVLAAADISIAMGSATDLAKTSADAVLLCNRLDTLVQAFALARRTRRIIIENLCWAALYNGLMLPFAALGWITPVWAAVGMSVSSLIVVLNALRLTRLRGTPATHSAPAARHAATA
;
A
#
# COMPACT_ATOMS: atom_id res chain seq x y z
N TRP A 1 -13.39 -12.18 -8.84
CA TRP A 1 -12.45 -12.18 -7.71
C TRP A 1 -11.08 -12.73 -8.10
N THR A 2 -11.01 -13.84 -8.82
CA THR A 2 -9.74 -14.53 -9.16
C THR A 2 -8.79 -13.69 -9.99
N VAL A 3 -9.24 -12.97 -11.01
CA VAL A 3 -8.37 -12.16 -11.88
C VAL A 3 -7.72 -11.00 -11.11
N ALA A 4 -8.49 -10.24 -10.34
CA ALA A 4 -7.95 -9.13 -9.55
C ALA A 4 -7.03 -9.59 -8.41
N ALA A 5 -7.26 -10.80 -7.87
CA ALA A 5 -6.38 -11.41 -6.89
C ALA A 5 -5.05 -11.85 -7.53
N ALA A 6 -5.11 -12.44 -8.73
CA ALA A 6 -3.91 -12.82 -9.47
C ALA A 6 -3.02 -11.61 -9.77
N ASP A 7 -3.60 -10.50 -10.27
CA ASP A 7 -2.87 -9.26 -10.54
C ASP A 7 -2.19 -8.70 -9.29
N LEU A 8 -2.87 -8.74 -8.14
CA LEU A 8 -2.30 -8.31 -6.86
C LEU A 8 -1.12 -9.19 -6.44
N LEU A 9 -1.29 -10.51 -6.52
CA LEU A 9 -0.26 -11.47 -6.15
C LEU A 9 0.95 -11.39 -7.09
N ASP A 10 0.73 -11.19 -8.39
CA ASP A 10 1.80 -10.92 -9.36
C ASP A 10 2.56 -9.64 -9.02
N ALA A 11 1.83 -8.60 -8.64
CA ALA A 11 2.44 -7.36 -8.20
C ALA A 11 3.25 -7.51 -6.89
N CYS A 12 2.83 -8.40 -5.98
CA CYS A 12 3.59 -8.75 -4.77
C CYS A 12 4.85 -9.53 -5.12
N ARG A 13 4.74 -10.56 -5.97
CA ARG A 13 5.88 -11.36 -6.44
C ARG A 13 6.93 -10.52 -7.18
N ALA A 14 6.50 -9.62 -8.06
CA ALA A 14 7.41 -8.69 -8.75
C ALA A 14 8.18 -7.77 -7.79
N ARG A 15 7.74 -7.66 -6.54
CA ARG A 15 8.40 -6.90 -5.48
C ARG A 15 9.26 -7.76 -4.54
N GLY A 16 9.29 -9.07 -4.77
CA GLY A 16 9.96 -10.03 -3.90
C GLY A 16 9.24 -10.22 -2.55
N TRP A 17 7.94 -9.90 -2.49
CA TRP A 17 7.15 -10.14 -1.29
C TRP A 17 6.65 -11.56 -1.26
N GLN A 18 6.72 -12.19 -0.10
CA GLN A 18 6.12 -13.49 0.12
C GLN A 18 4.63 -13.33 0.40
N THR A 19 3.85 -14.27 -0.14
CA THR A 19 2.40 -14.31 -0.01
C THR A 19 1.98 -15.46 0.88
N LEU A 20 1.08 -15.18 1.82
CA LEU A 20 0.60 -16.16 2.79
C LEU A 20 -0.92 -16.09 2.89
N LEU A 21 -1.59 -17.21 2.69
CA LEU A 21 -3.03 -17.37 2.88
C LEU A 21 -3.30 -18.02 4.24
N LEU A 22 -3.97 -17.32 5.13
CA LEU A 22 -4.40 -17.83 6.44
C LEU A 22 -5.92 -17.93 6.47
N SER A 23 -6.44 -19.14 6.45
CA SER A 23 -7.88 -19.39 6.42
C SER A 23 -8.36 -20.14 7.67
N GLY A 24 -9.55 -19.78 8.15
CA GLY A 24 -10.26 -20.61 9.15
C GLY A 24 -10.92 -21.84 8.55
N ASP A 25 -11.05 -21.90 7.23
CA ASP A 25 -11.57 -23.07 6.52
C ASP A 25 -10.50 -24.17 6.45
N SER A 26 -10.85 -25.38 6.86
CA SER A 26 -9.98 -26.55 6.83
C SER A 26 -10.20 -27.40 5.56
N SER A 27 -11.04 -26.93 4.63
CA SER A 27 -11.35 -27.68 3.41
C SER A 27 -10.17 -27.76 2.44
N PRO A 28 -10.09 -28.78 1.59
CA PRO A 28 -9.10 -28.88 0.52
C PRO A 28 -9.12 -27.69 -0.46
N MET A 29 -10.21 -26.91 -0.47
CA MET A 29 -10.38 -25.75 -1.31
C MET A 29 -9.31 -24.67 -1.03
N VAL A 30 -8.85 -24.52 0.21
CA VAL A 30 -7.78 -23.58 0.57
C VAL A 30 -6.49 -23.88 -0.21
N ALA A 31 -6.13 -25.16 -0.28
CA ALA A 31 -4.95 -25.61 -1.04
C ALA A 31 -5.14 -25.41 -2.56
N SER A 32 -6.35 -25.72 -3.07
CA SER A 32 -6.67 -25.53 -4.50
C SER A 32 -6.58 -24.07 -4.92
N VAL A 33 -7.16 -23.16 -4.14
CA VAL A 33 -7.10 -21.71 -4.38
C VAL A 33 -5.67 -21.20 -4.30
N ALA A 34 -4.90 -21.68 -3.33
CA ALA A 34 -3.50 -21.28 -3.20
C ALA A 34 -2.66 -21.73 -4.40
N ALA A 35 -2.91 -22.95 -4.91
CA ALA A 35 -2.23 -23.47 -6.10
C ALA A 35 -2.63 -22.69 -7.37
N GLU A 36 -3.93 -22.41 -7.55
CA GLU A 36 -4.45 -21.63 -8.69
C GLU A 36 -3.84 -20.22 -8.74
N LEU A 37 -3.73 -19.57 -7.58
CA LEU A 37 -3.22 -18.22 -7.46
C LEU A 37 -1.69 -18.15 -7.23
N ASN A 38 -1.00 -19.31 -7.22
CA ASN A 38 0.43 -19.42 -6.94
C ASN A 38 0.84 -18.69 -5.64
N ILE A 39 0.10 -18.88 -4.56
CA ILE A 39 0.42 -18.35 -3.24
C ILE A 39 1.54 -19.17 -2.62
N ASP A 40 2.58 -18.51 -2.08
CA ASP A 40 3.78 -19.20 -1.59
C ASP A 40 3.49 -20.16 -0.43
N GLN A 41 2.57 -19.79 0.47
CA GLN A 41 2.16 -20.63 1.59
C GLN A 41 0.66 -20.48 1.85
N ALA A 42 -0.02 -21.58 2.14
CA ALA A 42 -1.42 -21.57 2.56
C ALA A 42 -1.62 -22.47 3.78
N ILE A 43 -2.32 -21.97 4.77
CA ILE A 43 -2.62 -22.69 6.01
C ILE A 43 -4.13 -22.56 6.27
N GLY A 44 -4.82 -23.68 6.25
CA GLY A 44 -6.24 -23.78 6.56
C GLY A 44 -6.50 -24.23 7.99
N GLY A 45 -7.75 -24.10 8.45
CA GLY A 45 -8.20 -24.56 9.76
C GLY A 45 -7.67 -23.74 10.96
N LEU A 46 -7.21 -22.52 10.72
CA LEU A 46 -6.63 -21.67 11.76
C LEU A 46 -7.70 -20.95 12.57
N ARG A 47 -7.54 -20.95 13.89
CA ARG A 47 -8.28 -20.08 14.78
C ARG A 47 -7.72 -18.65 14.73
N PRO A 48 -8.46 -17.63 15.17
CA PRO A 48 -7.96 -16.26 15.23
C PRO A 48 -6.64 -16.11 16.01
N ASP A 49 -6.50 -16.84 17.12
CA ASP A 49 -5.27 -16.83 17.92
C ASP A 49 -4.09 -17.45 17.18
N ASP A 50 -4.30 -18.50 16.39
CA ASP A 50 -3.25 -19.14 15.60
C ASP A 50 -2.74 -18.20 14.49
N LYS A 51 -3.66 -17.48 13.85
CA LYS A 51 -3.33 -16.43 12.86
C LYS A 51 -2.47 -15.34 13.50
N LEU A 52 -2.85 -14.88 14.69
CA LEU A 52 -2.11 -13.86 15.43
C LEU A 52 -0.72 -14.35 15.83
N GLN A 53 -0.60 -15.59 16.30
CA GLN A 53 0.70 -16.19 16.63
C GLN A 53 1.59 -16.28 15.39
N ARG A 54 1.03 -16.70 14.24
CA ARG A 54 1.78 -16.78 12.99
C ARG A 54 2.29 -15.42 12.52
N LEU A 55 1.44 -14.38 12.63
CA LEU A 55 1.84 -13.02 12.32
C LEU A 55 3.00 -12.55 13.22
N LYS A 56 2.88 -12.74 14.54
CA LYS A 56 3.93 -12.37 15.49
C LYS A 56 5.24 -13.14 15.28
N ALA A 57 5.15 -14.40 14.87
CA ALA A 57 6.36 -15.18 14.53
C ALA A 57 7.08 -14.56 13.33
N LEU A 58 6.37 -14.16 12.27
CA LEU A 58 6.95 -13.49 11.12
C LEU A 58 7.60 -12.14 11.50
N GLN A 59 6.94 -11.38 12.37
CA GLN A 59 7.51 -10.12 12.88
C GLN A 59 8.76 -10.34 13.73
N ALA A 60 8.79 -11.41 14.54
CA ALA A 60 9.97 -11.78 15.33
C ALA A 60 11.16 -12.19 14.45
N GLU A 61 10.91 -12.70 13.24
CA GLU A 61 11.94 -12.94 12.20
C GLU A 61 12.42 -11.63 11.53
N GLY A 62 11.94 -10.46 11.96
CA GLY A 62 12.27 -9.15 11.38
C GLY A 62 11.51 -8.81 10.10
N ARG A 63 10.50 -9.58 9.75
CA ARG A 63 9.66 -9.32 8.55
C ARG A 63 8.62 -8.27 8.84
N LYS A 64 8.32 -7.44 7.83
CA LYS A 64 7.20 -6.53 7.86
C LYS A 64 5.97 -7.18 7.23
N VAL A 65 4.87 -7.20 7.97
CA VAL A 65 3.66 -7.92 7.59
C VAL A 65 2.56 -6.93 7.21
N LEU A 66 2.08 -7.06 5.96
CA LEU A 66 0.84 -6.43 5.52
C LEU A 66 -0.28 -7.46 5.61
N MET A 67 -1.32 -7.14 6.38
CA MET A 67 -2.50 -7.98 6.53
C MET A 67 -3.68 -7.40 5.75
N LEU A 68 -4.35 -8.25 4.98
CA LEU A 68 -5.62 -7.95 4.34
C LEU A 68 -6.69 -8.89 4.95
N GLY A 69 -7.74 -8.33 5.53
CA GLY A 69 -8.79 -9.09 6.20
C GLY A 69 -10.18 -8.53 5.92
N ASP A 70 -11.19 -9.40 6.01
CA ASP A 70 -12.59 -9.05 5.76
C ASP A 70 -13.54 -9.40 6.92
N GLY A 71 -13.06 -10.12 7.93
CA GLY A 71 -13.88 -10.68 9.00
C GLY A 71 -13.71 -10.07 10.37
N VAL A 72 -14.72 -10.26 11.20
CA VAL A 72 -14.69 -9.93 12.65
C VAL A 72 -13.57 -10.69 13.36
N ASN A 73 -13.32 -11.91 12.91
CA ASN A 73 -12.33 -12.81 13.51
C ASN A 73 -10.88 -12.36 13.21
N ASP A 74 -10.68 -11.47 12.26
CA ASP A 74 -9.36 -10.97 11.87
C ASP A 74 -8.98 -9.67 12.59
N VAL A 75 -9.88 -9.07 13.38
CA VAL A 75 -9.63 -7.83 14.11
C VAL A 75 -8.35 -7.86 14.94
N PRO A 76 -8.07 -8.90 15.75
CA PRO A 76 -6.83 -8.95 16.53
C PRO A 76 -5.57 -9.05 15.64
N VAL A 77 -5.70 -9.69 14.49
CA VAL A 77 -4.60 -9.87 13.52
C VAL A 77 -4.35 -8.57 12.76
N LEU A 78 -5.43 -7.89 12.34
CA LEU A 78 -5.35 -6.57 11.70
C LEU A 78 -4.67 -5.55 12.63
N ALA A 79 -5.08 -5.48 13.89
CA ALA A 79 -4.51 -4.56 14.88
C ALA A 79 -3.02 -4.84 15.20
N ALA A 80 -2.56 -6.07 15.01
CA ALA A 80 -1.18 -6.47 15.31
C ALA A 80 -0.24 -6.40 14.09
N ALA A 81 -0.77 -6.24 12.88
CA ALA A 81 0.03 -6.16 11.67
C ALA A 81 0.82 -4.84 11.58
N ASP A 82 1.93 -4.82 10.83
CA ASP A 82 2.67 -3.58 10.57
C ASP A 82 1.91 -2.63 9.63
N ILE A 83 1.12 -3.20 8.73
CA ILE A 83 0.16 -2.49 7.88
C ILE A 83 -1.08 -3.38 7.77
N SER A 84 -2.24 -2.80 8.02
CA SER A 84 -3.50 -3.51 7.97
C SER A 84 -4.50 -2.85 7.02
N ILE A 85 -5.18 -3.68 6.23
CA ILE A 85 -6.19 -3.24 5.28
C ILE A 85 -7.46 -4.06 5.48
N ALA A 86 -8.55 -3.40 5.83
CA ALA A 86 -9.86 -4.01 5.88
C ALA A 86 -10.56 -3.92 4.53
N MET A 87 -11.27 -4.98 4.15
CA MET A 87 -12.17 -4.94 2.99
C MET A 87 -13.37 -4.03 3.26
N GLY A 88 -13.94 -3.42 2.24
CA GLY A 88 -15.12 -2.56 2.37
C GLY A 88 -16.36 -3.31 2.87
N SER A 89 -16.43 -4.62 2.62
CA SER A 89 -17.45 -5.54 3.16
C SER A 89 -17.21 -5.95 4.62
N ALA A 90 -16.04 -5.60 5.19
CA ALA A 90 -15.71 -5.92 6.57
C ALA A 90 -16.63 -5.21 7.56
N THR A 91 -16.70 -5.74 8.77
CA THR A 91 -17.47 -5.12 9.86
C THR A 91 -16.88 -3.77 10.26
N ASP A 92 -17.69 -2.94 10.88
CA ASP A 92 -17.25 -1.60 11.32
C ASP A 92 -16.11 -1.70 12.34
N LEU A 93 -16.11 -2.76 13.16
CA LEU A 93 -15.01 -3.01 14.10
C LEU A 93 -13.69 -3.32 13.36
N ALA A 94 -13.73 -4.14 12.32
CA ALA A 94 -12.54 -4.43 11.51
C ALA A 94 -12.05 -3.17 10.77
N LYS A 95 -12.97 -2.35 10.24
CA LYS A 95 -12.65 -1.09 9.57
C LYS A 95 -11.99 -0.07 10.51
N THR A 96 -12.45 0.01 11.75
CA THR A 96 -11.87 0.94 12.75
C THR A 96 -10.52 0.46 13.29
N SER A 97 -10.24 -0.83 13.19
CA SER A 97 -8.99 -1.43 13.68
C SER A 97 -7.90 -1.51 12.58
N ALA A 98 -8.24 -1.20 11.32
CA ALA A 98 -7.31 -1.25 10.20
C ALA A 98 -6.74 0.14 9.88
N ASP A 99 -5.50 0.18 9.39
CA ASP A 99 -4.84 1.43 8.94
C ASP A 99 -5.49 2.00 7.68
N ALA A 100 -6.06 1.13 6.84
CA ALA A 100 -6.74 1.52 5.62
C ALA A 100 -7.96 0.65 5.34
N VAL A 101 -8.94 1.22 4.62
CA VAL A 101 -10.14 0.51 4.19
C VAL A 101 -10.26 0.53 2.67
N LEU A 102 -10.43 -0.65 2.08
CA LEU A 102 -10.64 -0.82 0.65
C LEU A 102 -12.13 -0.71 0.32
N LEU A 103 -12.63 0.50 0.16
CA LEU A 103 -14.08 0.80 0.05
C LEU A 103 -14.80 0.04 -1.07
N CYS A 104 -14.14 -0.21 -2.19
CA CYS A 104 -14.75 -0.82 -3.37
C CYS A 104 -14.55 -2.34 -3.48
N ASN A 105 -13.97 -3.00 -2.50
CA ASN A 105 -13.60 -4.43 -2.53
C ASN A 105 -12.80 -4.85 -3.80
N ARG A 106 -12.11 -3.89 -4.43
CA ARG A 106 -11.35 -4.09 -5.66
C ARG A 106 -9.87 -4.20 -5.36
N LEU A 107 -9.33 -5.38 -5.50
CA LEU A 107 -7.91 -5.67 -5.22
C LEU A 107 -6.95 -4.98 -6.19
N ASP A 108 -7.39 -4.67 -7.42
CA ASP A 108 -6.63 -3.87 -8.39
C ASP A 108 -6.30 -2.46 -7.86
N THR A 109 -7.16 -1.91 -7.01
CA THR A 109 -6.90 -0.62 -6.33
C THR A 109 -5.68 -0.69 -5.41
N LEU A 110 -5.40 -1.85 -4.80
CA LEU A 110 -4.20 -2.03 -3.98
C LEU A 110 -2.92 -1.98 -4.80
N VAL A 111 -2.94 -2.55 -6.00
CA VAL A 111 -1.80 -2.47 -6.92
C VAL A 111 -1.47 -1.02 -7.26
N GLN A 112 -2.51 -0.22 -7.52
CA GLN A 112 -2.36 1.22 -7.77
C GLN A 112 -1.88 1.96 -6.53
N ALA A 113 -2.41 1.62 -5.34
CA ALA A 113 -1.99 2.19 -4.07
C ALA A 113 -0.50 1.92 -3.78
N PHE A 114 -0.02 0.71 -4.03
CA PHE A 114 1.40 0.37 -3.88
C PHE A 114 2.30 1.15 -4.86
N ALA A 115 1.85 1.35 -6.10
CA ALA A 115 2.59 2.15 -7.08
C ALA A 115 2.65 3.63 -6.64
N LEU A 116 1.53 4.16 -6.16
CA LEU A 116 1.44 5.53 -5.65
C LEU A 116 2.32 5.73 -4.40
N ALA A 117 2.26 4.81 -3.44
CA ALA A 117 3.06 4.87 -2.22
C ALA A 117 4.57 4.91 -2.51
N ARG A 118 5.05 4.09 -3.46
CA ARG A 118 6.46 4.13 -3.92
C ARG A 118 6.84 5.48 -4.51
N ARG A 119 5.98 6.02 -5.34
CA ARG A 119 6.23 7.33 -5.96
C ARG A 119 6.22 8.46 -4.93
N THR A 120 5.27 8.43 -4.01
CA THR A 120 5.22 9.38 -2.90
C THR A 120 6.50 9.33 -2.07
N ARG A 121 6.94 8.12 -1.68
CA ARG A 121 8.20 7.94 -0.95
C ARG A 121 9.39 8.51 -1.71
N ARG A 122 9.46 8.28 -3.03
CA ARG A 122 10.54 8.83 -3.86
C ARG A 122 10.55 10.35 -3.83
N ILE A 123 9.40 11.00 -4.03
CA ILE A 123 9.28 12.46 -4.01
C ILE A 123 9.62 13.04 -2.63
N ILE A 124 9.23 12.36 -1.55
CA ILE A 124 9.61 12.75 -0.18
C ILE A 124 11.14 12.74 -0.02
N ILE A 125 11.78 11.65 -0.47
CA ILE A 125 13.24 11.53 -0.39
C ILE A 125 13.93 12.60 -1.26
N GLU A 126 13.46 12.82 -2.48
CA GLU A 126 13.98 13.88 -3.37
C GLU A 126 13.89 15.26 -2.70
N ASN A 127 12.75 15.58 -2.10
CA ASN A 127 12.54 16.85 -1.39
C ASN A 127 13.44 16.96 -0.15
N LEU A 128 13.59 15.89 0.61
CA LEU A 128 14.43 15.87 1.80
C LEU A 128 15.92 16.03 1.44
N CYS A 129 16.37 15.30 0.41
CA CYS A 129 17.73 15.44 -0.10
C CYS A 129 18.00 16.87 -0.62
N TRP A 130 17.04 17.46 -1.35
CA TRP A 130 17.14 18.84 -1.81
C TRP A 130 17.26 19.82 -0.63
N ALA A 131 16.39 19.68 0.38
CA ALA A 131 16.42 20.53 1.56
C ALA A 131 17.73 20.40 2.35
N ALA A 132 18.23 19.18 2.52
CA ALA A 132 19.49 18.92 3.20
C ALA A 132 20.68 19.52 2.42
N LEU A 133 20.70 19.33 1.10
CA LEU A 133 21.75 19.88 0.23
C LEU A 133 21.74 21.41 0.26
N TYR A 134 20.57 22.03 0.08
CA TYR A 134 20.43 23.47 0.10
C TYR A 134 20.90 24.06 1.44
N ASN A 135 20.42 23.54 2.56
CA ASN A 135 20.82 24.02 3.88
C ASN A 135 22.29 23.73 4.18
N GLY A 136 22.80 22.58 3.80
CA GLY A 136 24.21 22.19 3.99
C GLY A 136 25.19 23.08 3.22
N LEU A 137 24.76 23.60 2.06
CA LEU A 137 25.56 24.56 1.29
C LEU A 137 25.39 26.01 1.79
N MET A 138 24.15 26.43 2.02
CA MET A 138 23.86 27.83 2.34
C MET A 138 24.31 28.25 3.73
N LEU A 139 24.25 27.36 4.72
CA LEU A 139 24.67 27.67 6.10
C LEU A 139 26.13 28.02 6.23
N PRO A 140 27.12 27.27 5.67
CA PRO A 140 28.52 27.67 5.68
C PRO A 140 28.78 28.99 4.98
N PHE A 141 28.17 29.22 3.80
CA PHE A 141 28.35 30.47 3.07
C PHE A 141 27.79 31.69 3.83
N ALA A 142 26.67 31.52 4.52
CA ALA A 142 26.09 32.54 5.38
C ALA A 142 27.00 32.83 6.60
N ALA A 143 27.55 31.76 7.23
CA ALA A 143 28.44 31.89 8.37
C ALA A 143 29.76 32.63 8.01
N LEU A 144 30.23 32.44 6.77
CA LEU A 144 31.41 33.16 6.24
C LEU A 144 31.10 34.61 5.82
N GLY A 145 29.85 35.06 5.93
CA GLY A 145 29.44 36.42 5.54
C GLY A 145 29.35 36.64 4.02
N TRP A 146 29.40 35.60 3.21
CA TRP A 146 29.39 35.71 1.76
C TRP A 146 27.96 35.90 1.18
N ILE A 147 26.94 35.66 1.99
CA ILE A 147 25.53 35.80 1.59
C ILE A 147 24.89 36.92 2.41
N THR A 148 24.31 37.91 1.74
CA THR A 148 23.52 38.93 2.42
C THR A 148 22.14 38.36 2.82
N PRO A 149 21.50 38.94 3.86
CA PRO A 149 20.18 38.47 4.31
C PRO A 149 19.11 38.45 3.20
N VAL A 150 19.19 39.36 2.25
CA VAL A 150 18.27 39.46 1.11
C VAL A 150 18.41 38.23 0.20
N TRP A 151 19.64 37.86 -0.16
CA TRP A 151 19.89 36.69 -1.00
C TRP A 151 19.53 35.39 -0.29
N ALA A 152 19.73 35.30 1.03
CA ALA A 152 19.28 34.18 1.82
C ALA A 152 17.76 34.04 1.78
N ALA A 153 17.00 35.11 1.93
CA ALA A 153 15.54 35.10 1.87
C ALA A 153 15.01 34.68 0.48
N VAL A 154 15.61 35.21 -0.59
CA VAL A 154 15.27 34.81 -1.97
C VAL A 154 15.56 33.34 -2.19
N GLY A 155 16.70 32.84 -1.76
CA GLY A 155 17.07 31.42 -1.90
C GLY A 155 16.13 30.50 -1.15
N MET A 156 15.71 30.83 0.09
CA MET A 156 14.70 30.08 0.83
C MET A 156 13.35 30.01 0.09
N SER A 157 12.92 31.16 -0.47
CA SER A 157 11.65 31.20 -1.22
C SER A 157 11.70 30.34 -2.47
N VAL A 158 12.80 30.39 -3.22
CA VAL A 158 13.01 29.56 -4.42
C VAL A 158 13.07 28.07 -4.03
N SER A 159 13.80 27.71 -2.98
CA SER A 159 13.90 26.34 -2.49
C SER A 159 12.52 25.78 -2.09
N SER A 160 11.72 26.57 -1.36
CA SER A 160 10.35 26.19 -0.99
C SER A 160 9.47 25.98 -2.22
N LEU A 161 9.58 26.85 -3.23
CA LEU A 161 8.83 26.72 -4.48
C LEU A 161 9.19 25.44 -5.23
N ILE A 162 10.47 25.07 -5.29
CA ILE A 162 10.94 23.83 -5.92
C ILE A 162 10.31 22.62 -5.23
N VAL A 163 10.34 22.57 -3.90
CA VAL A 163 9.73 21.47 -3.11
C VAL A 163 8.24 21.35 -3.37
N VAL A 164 7.51 22.48 -3.39
CA VAL A 164 6.07 22.50 -3.67
C VAL A 164 5.78 22.02 -5.11
N LEU A 165 6.51 22.54 -6.09
CA LEU A 165 6.34 22.13 -7.50
C LEU A 165 6.65 20.64 -7.70
N ASN A 166 7.66 20.11 -7.01
CA ASN A 166 7.95 18.68 -7.06
C ASN A 166 6.82 17.84 -6.41
N ALA A 167 6.28 18.30 -5.28
CA ALA A 167 5.15 17.65 -4.62
C ALA A 167 3.87 17.66 -5.48
N LEU A 168 3.61 18.74 -6.23
CA LEU A 168 2.48 18.85 -7.15
C LEU A 168 2.51 17.81 -8.30
N ARG A 169 3.65 17.20 -8.57
CA ARG A 169 3.74 16.07 -9.53
C ARG A 169 2.91 14.86 -9.10
N LEU A 170 2.59 14.73 -7.80
CA LEU A 170 1.69 13.67 -7.31
C LEU A 170 0.24 13.91 -7.69
N THR A 171 -0.23 15.17 -7.73
CA THR A 171 -1.62 15.48 -8.03
C THR A 171 -2.00 15.26 -9.49
N ARG A 172 -1.04 15.38 -10.40
CA ARG A 172 -1.26 15.17 -11.84
C ARG A 172 -1.60 13.71 -12.23
N LEU A 173 -1.47 12.77 -11.29
CA LEU A 173 -1.74 11.35 -11.52
C LEU A 173 -3.16 10.92 -11.12
N ARG A 174 -3.93 11.78 -10.49
CA ARG A 174 -5.34 11.51 -10.18
C ARG A 174 -6.26 11.51 -11.39
N GLY A 175 -5.74 11.77 -12.59
CA GLY A 175 -6.53 12.03 -13.80
C GLY A 175 -6.77 10.84 -14.72
N THR A 176 -6.48 9.59 -14.33
CA THR A 176 -6.95 8.45 -15.12
C THR A 176 -8.13 7.81 -14.37
N PRO A 177 -9.38 8.20 -14.68
CA PRO A 177 -10.51 7.44 -14.22
C PRO A 177 -10.37 6.05 -14.83
N ALA A 178 -10.45 5.02 -13.99
CA ALA A 178 -10.58 3.66 -14.46
C ALA A 178 -11.78 3.66 -15.43
N THR A 179 -11.50 3.45 -16.70
CA THR A 179 -12.53 3.25 -17.71
C THR A 179 -13.38 2.08 -17.25
N HIS A 180 -14.59 2.38 -16.83
CA HIS A 180 -15.65 1.42 -16.64
C HIS A 180 -15.89 0.73 -18.00
N SER A 181 -15.20 -0.36 -18.27
CA SER A 181 -15.71 -1.34 -19.23
C SER A 181 -16.83 -2.09 -18.51
N ALA A 182 -18.05 -1.53 -18.61
CA ALA A 182 -19.25 -2.27 -18.29
C ALA A 182 -19.25 -3.55 -19.15
N PRO A 183 -19.47 -4.73 -18.55
CA PRO A 183 -19.67 -5.94 -19.36
C PRO A 183 -20.93 -5.70 -20.19
N ALA A 184 -20.76 -5.69 -21.52
CA ALA A 184 -21.87 -5.65 -22.46
C ALA A 184 -22.80 -6.82 -22.15
N ALA A 185 -23.99 -6.48 -21.66
CA ALA A 185 -25.08 -7.41 -21.51
C ALA A 185 -25.44 -7.96 -22.90
N ARG A 186 -24.94 -9.14 -23.22
CA ARG A 186 -25.44 -9.93 -24.33
C ARG A 186 -26.77 -10.55 -23.88
N HIS A 187 -27.86 -9.81 -24.02
CA HIS A 187 -29.17 -10.41 -24.18
C HIS A 187 -29.19 -11.02 -25.57
N ALA A 188 -28.92 -12.31 -25.64
CA ALA A 188 -29.35 -13.11 -26.77
C ALA A 188 -30.85 -13.32 -26.62
N ALA A 189 -31.60 -12.63 -27.45
CA ALA A 189 -32.96 -13.03 -27.79
C ALA A 189 -32.89 -14.34 -28.55
N THR A 190 -33.61 -15.34 -28.05
CA THR A 190 -33.99 -16.50 -28.84
C THR A 190 -35.47 -16.71 -28.60
N ALA A 191 -36.16 -16.71 -29.69
CA ALA A 191 -37.56 -17.01 -29.90
C ALA A 191 -37.95 -18.43 -29.39
#